data_5a7091297f118bcc46311d866f02a194
#
_entry.id   5a7091297f118bcc46311d866f02a194
#
_cell.length_a   1.000
_cell.length_b   1.000
_cell.length_c   1.000
_cell.angle_alpha   90.00
_cell.angle_beta   90.00
_cell.angle_gamma   90.00
#
_symmetry.space_group_name_H-M   'P 1'
#
loop_
_entity.id
_entity.type
_entity.pdbx_description
1 polymer ?
#
loop_
_entity_poly.entity_id
_entity_poly.type
_entity_poly.pdbx_seq_one_letter_code
_entity_poly.pdbx_strand_id
1 'polypeptide(L)'
;MDQTAYFEQMRQKRRSEILETARQLIMEQGLASFSMQGLAQTLDISTVTLYKYYKNSIAVMEDLYQLTASSLYQFPDFFPAYKTSKEIITALFSLIIDDMLARKDDFRLVMTLGLYTYSATKAAEILPVQPFVQYLQKLLSKLCPAHPVSPDFLSFAADACISFLQITALQNPSDIRLRKAQLVRSLELFLEYGDK
;
A
#
# COMPACT_ATOMS: atom_id res chain seq x y z
N MET A 1 -34.05 -4.79 16.85
CA MET A 1 -32.76 -4.20 16.44
C MET A 1 -31.90 -4.10 17.68
N ASP A 2 -30.75 -4.72 17.68
CA ASP A 2 -29.86 -4.67 18.84
C ASP A 2 -29.26 -3.27 18.96
N GLN A 3 -29.57 -2.57 20.03
CA GLN A 3 -29.18 -1.20 20.32
C GLN A 3 -27.62 -1.08 20.32
N THR A 4 -26.94 -2.13 20.80
CA THR A 4 -25.48 -2.20 20.87
C THR A 4 -24.87 -2.25 19.47
N ALA A 5 -25.43 -3.06 18.57
CA ALA A 5 -24.99 -3.15 17.17
C ALA A 5 -25.18 -1.81 16.42
N TYR A 6 -26.27 -1.11 16.67
CA TYR A 6 -26.51 0.22 16.07
C TYR A 6 -25.46 1.25 16.52
N PHE A 7 -25.17 1.33 17.83
CA PHE A 7 -24.15 2.26 18.34
C PHE A 7 -22.76 1.94 17.82
N GLU A 8 -22.41 0.67 17.71
CA GLU A 8 -21.12 0.26 17.15
C GLU A 8 -21.01 0.64 15.66
N GLN A 9 -22.06 0.43 14.88
CA GLN A 9 -22.10 0.84 13.47
C GLN A 9 -21.93 2.36 13.31
N MET A 10 -22.60 3.16 14.15
CA MET A 10 -22.44 4.61 14.13
C MET A 10 -21.04 5.06 14.51
N ARG A 11 -20.42 4.38 15.47
CA ARG A 11 -19.04 4.63 15.89
C ARG A 11 -18.05 4.32 14.76
N GLN A 12 -18.21 3.18 14.08
CA GLN A 12 -17.38 2.81 12.93
C GLN A 12 -17.55 3.81 11.77
N LYS A 13 -18.77 4.22 11.47
CA LYS A 13 -19.02 5.25 10.45
C LYS A 13 -18.28 6.55 10.78
N ARG A 14 -18.36 7.01 12.04
CA ARG A 14 -17.64 8.23 12.45
C ARG A 14 -16.12 8.07 12.38
N ARG A 15 -15.57 6.89 12.73
CA ARG A 15 -14.13 6.62 12.55
C ARG A 15 -13.72 6.71 11.09
N SER A 16 -14.51 6.14 10.17
CA SER A 16 -14.25 6.23 8.73
C SER A 16 -14.27 7.69 8.23
N GLU A 17 -15.21 8.51 8.67
CA GLU A 17 -15.28 9.94 8.34
C GLU A 17 -14.02 10.69 8.84
N ILE A 18 -13.57 10.40 10.07
CA ILE A 18 -12.36 11.00 10.65
C ILE A 18 -11.13 10.62 9.82
N LEU A 19 -10.97 9.35 9.44
CA LEU A 19 -9.83 8.87 8.67
C LEU A 19 -9.82 9.44 7.25
N GLU A 20 -10.97 9.53 6.59
CA GLU A 20 -11.06 10.12 5.24
C GLU A 20 -10.72 11.61 5.27
N THR A 21 -11.22 12.36 6.25
CA THR A 21 -10.86 13.78 6.42
C THR A 21 -9.38 13.95 6.75
N ALA A 22 -8.82 13.08 7.59
CA ALA A 22 -7.38 13.09 7.89
C ALA A 22 -6.55 12.80 6.63
N ARG A 23 -6.98 11.84 5.79
CA ARG A 23 -6.36 11.52 4.50
C ARG A 23 -6.32 12.76 3.60
N GLN A 24 -7.45 13.43 3.42
CA GLN A 24 -7.56 14.63 2.59
C GLN A 24 -6.64 15.76 3.09
N LEU A 25 -6.66 16.07 4.38
CA LEU A 25 -5.80 17.08 4.97
C LEU A 25 -4.31 16.79 4.78
N ILE A 26 -3.89 15.54 5.00
CA ILE A 26 -2.49 15.14 4.82
C ILE A 26 -2.07 15.22 3.35
N MET A 27 -2.95 14.82 2.42
CA MET A 27 -2.65 14.87 0.99
C MET A 27 -2.59 16.30 0.45
N GLU A 28 -3.43 17.20 0.93
CA GLU A 28 -3.53 18.60 0.47
C GLU A 28 -2.49 19.50 1.12
N GLN A 29 -2.29 19.38 2.42
CA GLN A 29 -1.50 20.33 3.22
C GLN A 29 -0.16 19.75 3.69
N GLY A 30 0.03 18.45 3.51
CA GLY A 30 1.19 17.72 4.01
C GLY A 30 1.10 17.32 5.48
N LEU A 31 1.88 16.30 5.84
CA LEU A 31 1.89 15.71 7.19
C LEU A 31 2.34 16.70 8.27
N ALA A 32 3.27 17.60 7.94
CA ALA A 32 3.79 18.59 8.88
C ALA A 32 2.73 19.59 9.38
N SER A 33 1.68 19.84 8.58
CA SER A 33 0.58 20.74 8.91
C SER A 33 -0.58 20.05 9.63
N PHE A 34 -0.54 18.70 9.71
CA PHE A 34 -1.62 17.93 10.32
C PHE A 34 -1.68 18.12 11.84
N SER A 35 -2.87 18.45 12.35
CA SER A 35 -3.12 18.60 13.79
C SER A 35 -4.51 18.11 14.17
N MET A 36 -4.68 17.68 15.44
CA MET A 36 -5.98 17.28 15.98
C MET A 36 -6.97 18.46 15.98
N GLN A 37 -6.50 19.68 16.17
CA GLN A 37 -7.33 20.87 16.11
C GLN A 37 -7.83 21.15 14.69
N GLY A 38 -6.95 21.12 13.69
CA GLY A 38 -7.32 21.29 12.28
C GLY A 38 -8.29 20.21 11.81
N LEU A 39 -8.04 18.95 12.19
CA LEU A 39 -8.94 17.82 11.88
C LEU A 39 -10.34 18.02 12.50
N ALA A 40 -10.42 18.40 13.78
CA ALA A 40 -11.69 18.65 14.46
C ALA A 40 -12.46 19.81 13.80
N GLN A 41 -11.75 20.89 13.44
CA GLN A 41 -12.32 22.03 12.75
C GLN A 41 -12.89 21.67 11.37
N THR A 42 -12.17 20.89 10.59
CA THR A 42 -12.64 20.43 9.26
C THR A 42 -13.85 19.51 9.36
N LEU A 43 -13.93 18.70 10.44
CA LEU A 43 -15.07 17.81 10.71
C LEU A 43 -16.27 18.50 11.36
N ASP A 44 -16.16 19.80 11.66
CA ASP A 44 -17.17 20.58 12.42
C ASP A 44 -17.55 19.89 13.75
N ILE A 45 -16.55 19.43 14.50
CA ILE A 45 -16.72 18.85 15.84
C ILE A 45 -15.77 19.48 16.85
N SER A 46 -16.08 19.34 18.14
CA SER A 46 -15.13 19.75 19.17
C SER A 46 -13.93 18.82 19.23
N THR A 47 -12.75 19.36 19.60
CA THR A 47 -11.56 18.55 19.87
C THR A 47 -11.81 17.49 20.95
N VAL A 48 -12.64 17.82 21.97
CA VAL A 48 -13.07 16.85 23.00
C VAL A 48 -13.82 15.67 22.40
N THR A 49 -14.67 15.93 21.40
CA THR A 49 -15.35 14.85 20.67
C THR A 49 -14.38 13.99 19.89
N LEU A 50 -13.41 14.60 19.21
CA LEU A 50 -12.39 13.87 18.46
C LEU A 50 -11.52 12.99 19.38
N TYR A 51 -11.14 13.48 20.57
CA TYR A 51 -10.37 12.73 21.54
C TYR A 51 -11.10 11.50 22.12
N LYS A 52 -12.41 11.38 21.96
CA LYS A 52 -13.16 10.15 22.30
C LYS A 52 -12.89 9.01 21.29
N TYR A 53 -12.44 9.33 20.08
CA TYR A 53 -12.13 8.37 19.04
C TYR A 53 -10.63 8.06 18.97
N TYR A 54 -9.78 9.09 19.09
CA TYR A 54 -8.32 8.99 18.95
C TYR A 54 -7.60 9.78 20.03
N LYS A 55 -6.74 9.10 20.77
CA LYS A 55 -5.98 9.71 21.89
C LYS A 55 -5.02 10.84 21.47
N ASN A 56 -4.53 10.80 20.22
CA ASN A 56 -3.59 11.78 19.66
C ASN A 56 -3.52 11.64 18.13
N SER A 57 -2.75 12.52 17.48
CA SER A 57 -2.52 12.48 16.02
C SER A 57 -1.83 11.21 15.54
N ILE A 58 -0.92 10.65 16.33
CA ILE A 58 -0.21 9.40 15.96
C ILE A 58 -1.20 8.26 15.83
N ALA A 59 -2.17 8.13 16.76
CA ALA A 59 -3.19 7.09 16.69
C ALA A 59 -4.11 7.22 15.45
N VAL A 60 -4.37 8.45 14.97
CA VAL A 60 -5.08 8.67 13.70
C VAL A 60 -4.22 8.20 12.52
N MET A 61 -2.93 8.54 12.53
CA MET A 61 -2.00 8.19 11.47
C MET A 61 -1.73 6.69 11.39
N GLU A 62 -1.61 6.00 12.53
CA GLU A 62 -1.48 4.54 12.61
C GLU A 62 -2.70 3.84 12.00
N ASP A 63 -3.91 4.26 12.38
CA ASP A 63 -5.14 3.69 11.87
C ASP A 63 -5.31 3.95 10.36
N LEU A 64 -4.99 5.17 9.91
CA LEU A 64 -5.00 5.54 8.49
C LEU A 64 -3.96 4.74 7.69
N TYR A 65 -2.76 4.54 8.25
CA TYR A 65 -1.71 3.70 7.66
C TYR A 65 -2.21 2.27 7.46
N GLN A 66 -2.75 1.64 8.52
CA GLN A 66 -3.25 0.26 8.46
C GLN A 66 -4.40 0.11 7.45
N LEU A 67 -5.34 1.04 7.45
CA LEU A 67 -6.46 1.04 6.50
C LEU A 67 -5.96 1.13 5.05
N THR A 68 -5.08 2.08 4.76
CA THR A 68 -4.57 2.31 3.41
C THR A 68 -3.66 1.16 2.97
N ALA A 69 -2.74 0.71 3.81
CA ALA A 69 -1.83 -0.40 3.52
C ALA A 69 -2.59 -1.69 3.23
N SER A 70 -3.62 -2.02 4.01
CA SER A 70 -4.42 -3.22 3.77
C SER A 70 -5.16 -3.20 2.43
N SER A 71 -5.56 -2.03 1.95
CA SER A 71 -6.21 -1.87 0.64
C SER A 71 -5.25 -1.99 -0.54
N LEU A 72 -3.97 -1.63 -0.35
CA LEU A 72 -2.98 -1.65 -1.43
C LEU A 72 -2.61 -3.06 -1.90
N TYR A 73 -2.76 -4.08 -1.05
CA TYR A 73 -2.38 -5.47 -1.36
C TYR A 73 -3.57 -6.35 -1.75
N GLN A 74 -4.70 -5.74 -2.11
CA GLN A 74 -5.87 -6.43 -2.67
C GLN A 74 -5.77 -6.43 -4.19
N PHE A 75 -5.00 -7.36 -4.75
CA PHE A 75 -4.89 -7.52 -6.20
C PHE A 75 -5.98 -8.47 -6.73
N PRO A 76 -6.48 -8.25 -7.95
CA PRO A 76 -7.50 -9.13 -8.55
C PRO A 76 -6.94 -10.54 -8.81
N ASP A 77 -7.75 -11.56 -8.56
CA ASP A 77 -7.40 -12.98 -8.79
C ASP A 77 -7.49 -13.39 -10.28
N PHE A 78 -7.69 -12.44 -11.19
CA PHE A 78 -7.89 -12.74 -12.60
C PHE A 78 -6.60 -12.62 -13.41
N PHE A 79 -6.22 -13.73 -14.06
CA PHE A 79 -5.12 -13.77 -15.02
C PHE A 79 -5.57 -14.41 -16.33
N PRO A 80 -5.20 -13.81 -17.49
CA PRO A 80 -5.39 -14.42 -18.79
C PRO A 80 -4.63 -15.77 -18.87
N ALA A 81 -5.10 -16.67 -19.69
CA ALA A 81 -4.42 -17.94 -19.96
C ALA A 81 -3.13 -17.69 -20.78
N TYR A 82 -1.97 -17.78 -20.15
CA TYR A 82 -0.66 -17.71 -20.79
C TYR A 82 -0.08 -19.10 -21.02
N LYS A 83 0.80 -19.22 -22.04
CA LYS A 83 1.36 -20.51 -22.45
C LYS A 83 2.64 -20.89 -21.72
N THR A 84 3.42 -19.92 -21.26
CA THR A 84 4.71 -20.14 -20.60
C THR A 84 4.80 -19.43 -19.26
N SER A 85 5.62 -19.96 -18.34
CA SER A 85 5.86 -19.33 -17.03
C SER A 85 6.42 -17.91 -17.18
N LYS A 86 7.28 -17.69 -18.19
CA LYS A 86 7.84 -16.36 -18.49
C LYS A 86 6.76 -15.35 -18.90
N GLU A 87 5.85 -15.74 -19.79
CA GLU A 87 4.73 -14.88 -20.20
C GLU A 87 3.81 -14.56 -19.03
N ILE A 88 3.52 -15.53 -18.17
CA ILE A 88 2.72 -15.36 -16.95
C ILE A 88 3.37 -14.31 -16.04
N ILE A 89 4.66 -14.48 -15.75
CA ILE A 89 5.38 -13.60 -14.84
C ILE A 89 5.51 -12.18 -15.41
N THR A 90 5.85 -12.06 -16.68
CA THR A 90 5.92 -10.75 -17.36
C THR A 90 4.60 -10.00 -17.30
N ALA A 91 3.51 -10.67 -17.63
CA ALA A 91 2.17 -10.09 -17.60
C ALA A 91 1.74 -9.74 -16.17
N LEU A 92 2.02 -10.62 -15.20
CA LEU A 92 1.72 -10.40 -13.80
C LEU A 92 2.40 -9.14 -13.27
N PHE A 93 3.72 -9.03 -13.43
CA PHE A 93 4.45 -7.86 -12.95
C PHE A 93 4.05 -6.59 -13.68
N SER A 94 3.73 -6.67 -14.98
CA SER A 94 3.18 -5.53 -15.72
C SER A 94 1.86 -5.04 -15.11
N LEU A 95 0.92 -5.95 -14.83
CA LEU A 95 -0.36 -5.64 -14.20
C LEU A 95 -0.19 -5.07 -12.79
N ILE A 96 0.66 -5.68 -11.98
CA ILE A 96 0.97 -5.19 -10.62
C ILE A 96 1.50 -3.75 -10.70
N ILE A 97 2.48 -3.49 -11.57
CA ILE A 97 3.06 -2.15 -11.72
C ILE A 97 2.02 -1.15 -12.22
N ASP A 98 1.14 -1.52 -13.15
CA ASP A 98 0.07 -0.64 -13.64
C ASP A 98 -0.94 -0.30 -12.54
N ASP A 99 -1.35 -1.29 -11.74
CA ASP A 99 -2.24 -1.06 -10.60
C ASP A 99 -1.58 -0.17 -9.54
N MET A 100 -0.31 -0.40 -9.26
CA MET A 100 0.47 0.43 -8.36
C MET A 100 0.58 1.87 -8.87
N LEU A 101 0.79 2.09 -10.16
CA LEU A 101 0.84 3.41 -10.76
C LEU A 101 -0.52 4.13 -10.72
N ALA A 102 -1.60 3.39 -10.90
CA ALA A 102 -2.97 3.93 -10.77
C ALA A 102 -3.26 4.41 -9.34
N ARG A 103 -2.66 3.74 -8.33
CA ARG A 103 -2.84 4.05 -6.90
C ARG A 103 -1.62 4.73 -6.27
N LYS A 104 -0.83 5.45 -7.06
CA LYS A 104 0.44 6.08 -6.60
C LYS A 104 0.28 6.99 -5.37
N ASP A 105 -0.86 7.67 -5.25
CA ASP A 105 -1.13 8.57 -4.13
C ASP A 105 -1.36 7.81 -2.82
N ASP A 106 -2.00 6.65 -2.86
CA ASP A 106 -2.14 5.77 -1.69
C ASP A 106 -0.77 5.18 -1.28
N PHE A 107 0.05 4.78 -2.24
CA PHE A 107 1.43 4.36 -1.95
C PHE A 107 2.26 5.47 -1.33
N ARG A 108 2.16 6.70 -1.85
CA ARG A 108 2.84 7.87 -1.29
C ARG A 108 2.37 8.14 0.13
N LEU A 109 1.06 8.04 0.39
CA LEU A 109 0.49 8.21 1.72
C LEU A 109 1.01 7.15 2.70
N VAL A 110 0.95 5.87 2.34
CA VAL A 110 1.44 4.76 3.18
C VAL A 110 2.93 4.93 3.51
N MET A 111 3.74 5.30 2.54
CA MET A 111 5.16 5.58 2.79
C MET A 111 5.38 6.73 3.76
N THR A 112 4.68 7.84 3.54
CA THR A 112 4.79 9.04 4.39
C THR A 112 4.36 8.74 5.82
N LEU A 113 3.22 8.06 5.99
CA LEU A 113 2.70 7.66 7.30
C LEU A 113 3.59 6.59 7.96
N GLY A 114 4.05 5.60 7.20
CA GLY A 114 4.92 4.53 7.70
C GLY A 114 6.23 5.09 8.28
N LEU A 115 6.90 5.99 7.58
CA LEU A 115 8.11 6.66 8.06
C LEU A 115 7.84 7.49 9.34
N TYR A 116 6.73 8.20 9.36
CA TYR A 116 6.37 9.05 10.51
C TYR A 116 6.03 8.21 11.75
N THR A 117 5.16 7.21 11.61
CA THR A 117 4.74 6.34 12.71
C THR A 117 5.90 5.50 13.23
N TYR A 118 6.76 4.96 12.34
CA TYR A 118 7.98 4.27 12.72
C TYR A 118 8.92 5.16 13.53
N SER A 119 9.14 6.40 13.09
CA SER A 119 9.97 7.37 13.83
C SER A 119 9.40 7.68 15.22
N ALA A 120 8.08 7.75 15.34
CA ALA A 120 7.39 8.11 16.58
C ALA A 120 7.26 6.95 17.58
N THR A 121 7.03 5.73 17.09
CA THR A 121 6.69 4.57 17.95
C THR A 121 7.72 3.44 17.85
N LYS A 122 8.57 3.43 16.82
CA LYS A 122 9.49 2.33 16.44
C LYS A 122 8.81 0.96 16.28
N ALA A 123 7.48 0.95 16.13
CA ALA A 123 6.65 -0.24 16.14
C ALA A 123 6.05 -0.59 14.77
N ALA A 124 5.98 0.37 13.84
CA ALA A 124 5.41 0.14 12.52
C ALA A 124 6.49 -0.26 11.51
N GLU A 125 6.22 -1.24 10.67
CA GLU A 125 7.01 -1.47 9.47
C GLU A 125 6.80 -0.30 8.50
N ILE A 126 7.89 0.20 7.91
CA ILE A 126 7.83 1.36 6.98
C ILE A 126 7.00 1.01 5.75
N LEU A 127 7.09 -0.24 5.31
CA LEU A 127 6.22 -0.82 4.29
C LEU A 127 5.97 -2.27 4.65
N PRO A 128 4.73 -2.74 4.59
CA PRO A 128 4.43 -4.15 4.80
C PRO A 128 4.86 -4.96 3.56
N VAL A 129 6.16 -5.19 3.40
CA VAL A 129 6.72 -5.99 2.30
C VAL A 129 6.23 -7.43 2.38
N GLN A 130 6.11 -7.97 3.58
CA GLN A 130 5.71 -9.35 3.81
C GLN A 130 4.33 -9.73 3.23
N PRO A 131 3.26 -8.94 3.38
CA PRO A 131 1.99 -9.22 2.70
C PRO A 131 2.12 -9.26 1.17
N PHE A 132 2.97 -8.42 0.59
CA PHE A 132 3.20 -8.42 -0.85
C PHE A 132 3.98 -9.67 -1.30
N VAL A 133 5.02 -10.07 -0.58
CA VAL A 133 5.77 -11.32 -0.83
C VAL A 133 4.83 -12.54 -0.74
N GLN A 134 4.01 -12.62 0.31
CA GLN A 134 3.04 -13.71 0.49
C GLN A 134 2.00 -13.74 -0.64
N TYR A 135 1.54 -12.58 -1.08
CA TYR A 135 0.65 -12.47 -2.23
C TYR A 135 1.31 -13.00 -3.51
N LEU A 136 2.54 -12.57 -3.83
CA LEU A 136 3.30 -13.05 -4.99
C LEU A 136 3.52 -14.56 -4.93
N GLN A 137 3.90 -15.08 -3.77
CA GLN A 137 4.11 -16.51 -3.55
C GLN A 137 2.84 -17.32 -3.82
N LYS A 138 1.71 -16.91 -3.23
CA LYS A 138 0.41 -17.57 -3.44
C LYS A 138 -0.01 -17.55 -4.91
N LEU A 139 0.24 -16.44 -5.58
CA LEU A 139 -0.15 -16.25 -6.96
C LEU A 139 0.72 -17.07 -7.92
N LEU A 140 2.04 -16.99 -7.78
CA LEU A 140 2.97 -17.72 -8.62
C LEU A 140 2.88 -19.25 -8.42
N SER A 141 2.60 -19.71 -7.19
CA SER A 141 2.36 -21.15 -6.94
C SER A 141 1.10 -21.67 -7.64
N LYS A 142 0.07 -20.82 -7.82
CA LYS A 142 -1.12 -21.19 -8.61
C LYS A 142 -0.86 -21.18 -10.12
N LEU A 143 -0.07 -20.21 -10.60
CA LEU A 143 0.15 -19.99 -12.03
C LEU A 143 1.26 -20.84 -12.62
N CYS A 144 2.27 -21.17 -11.82
CA CYS A 144 3.46 -21.92 -12.23
C CYS A 144 3.70 -23.14 -11.32
N PRO A 145 2.76 -24.10 -11.21
CA PRO A 145 2.91 -25.23 -10.30
C PRO A 145 4.07 -26.17 -10.65
N ALA A 146 4.49 -26.20 -11.93
CA ALA A 146 5.60 -27.02 -12.41
C ALA A 146 6.98 -26.37 -12.19
N HIS A 147 7.05 -25.08 -11.93
CA HIS A 147 8.30 -24.35 -11.77
C HIS A 147 8.16 -23.41 -10.55
N PRO A 148 8.42 -23.94 -9.34
CA PRO A 148 8.37 -23.13 -8.13
C PRO A 148 9.40 -22.00 -8.23
N VAL A 149 8.95 -20.79 -7.96
CA VAL A 149 9.81 -19.60 -7.96
C VAL A 149 10.56 -19.54 -6.63
N SER A 150 11.86 -19.24 -6.69
CA SER A 150 12.68 -19.18 -5.48
C SER A 150 12.24 -18.09 -4.51
N PRO A 151 12.41 -18.27 -3.18
CA PRO A 151 12.16 -17.23 -2.19
C PRO A 151 12.99 -15.96 -2.44
N ASP A 152 14.22 -16.12 -2.92
CA ASP A 152 15.12 -15.00 -3.22
C ASP A 152 14.59 -14.15 -4.39
N PHE A 153 14.04 -14.80 -5.43
CA PHE A 153 13.37 -14.07 -6.50
C PHE A 153 12.15 -13.29 -6.00
N LEU A 154 11.33 -13.91 -5.15
CA LEU A 154 10.13 -13.24 -4.61
C LEU A 154 10.50 -12.01 -3.78
N SER A 155 11.55 -12.12 -2.95
CA SER A 155 12.06 -11.00 -2.16
C SER A 155 12.60 -9.90 -3.07
N PHE A 156 13.46 -10.25 -4.03
CA PHE A 156 14.00 -9.30 -5.01
C PHE A 156 12.90 -8.60 -5.80
N ALA A 157 11.90 -9.34 -6.30
CA ALA A 157 10.80 -8.80 -7.08
C ALA A 157 9.94 -7.83 -6.25
N ALA A 158 9.67 -8.16 -4.99
CA ALA A 158 8.94 -7.30 -4.08
C ALA A 158 9.70 -5.99 -3.81
N ASP A 159 10.98 -6.08 -3.48
CA ASP A 159 11.84 -4.93 -3.21
C ASP A 159 11.99 -4.04 -4.44
N ALA A 160 12.16 -4.63 -5.63
CA ALA A 160 12.28 -3.91 -6.88
C ALA A 160 10.98 -3.16 -7.25
N CYS A 161 9.81 -3.80 -7.08
CA CYS A 161 8.52 -3.17 -7.30
C CYS A 161 8.28 -2.01 -6.32
N ILE A 162 8.54 -2.22 -5.04
CA ILE A 162 8.38 -1.19 -4.01
C ILE A 162 9.32 0.00 -4.27
N SER A 163 10.60 -0.26 -4.58
CA SER A 163 11.57 0.78 -4.91
C SER A 163 11.15 1.58 -6.15
N PHE A 164 10.64 0.89 -7.17
CA PHE A 164 10.10 1.53 -8.38
C PHE A 164 8.96 2.49 -8.04
N LEU A 165 8.05 2.06 -7.17
CA LEU A 165 6.93 2.89 -6.74
C LEU A 165 7.37 4.09 -5.93
N GLN A 166 8.30 3.89 -5.01
CA GLN A 166 8.85 4.98 -4.19
C GLN A 166 9.42 6.08 -5.07
N ILE A 167 10.25 5.70 -6.04
CA ILE A 167 10.85 6.66 -6.98
C ILE A 167 9.75 7.33 -7.80
N THR A 168 8.79 6.57 -8.30
CA THR A 168 7.69 7.09 -9.14
C THR A 168 6.76 8.02 -8.36
N ALA A 169 6.39 7.66 -7.14
CA ALA A 169 5.50 8.45 -6.30
C ALA A 169 6.16 9.76 -5.82
N LEU A 170 7.47 9.72 -5.54
CA LEU A 170 8.20 10.87 -5.01
C LEU A 170 8.73 11.81 -6.10
N GLN A 171 9.18 11.27 -7.23
CA GLN A 171 9.86 12.04 -8.28
C GLN A 171 8.99 12.30 -9.51
N ASN A 172 7.86 11.56 -9.67
CA ASN A 172 6.96 11.64 -10.82
C ASN A 172 7.71 11.73 -12.16
N PRO A 173 8.58 10.75 -12.51
CA PRO A 173 9.47 10.83 -13.63
C PRO A 173 8.71 10.87 -14.97
N SER A 174 9.18 11.69 -15.91
CA SER A 174 8.60 11.79 -17.27
C SER A 174 8.73 10.51 -18.09
N ASP A 175 9.67 9.64 -17.72
CA ASP A 175 10.04 8.41 -18.42
C ASP A 175 9.48 7.12 -17.77
N ILE A 176 8.33 7.23 -17.11
CA ILE A 176 7.71 6.15 -16.34
C ILE A 176 7.52 4.85 -17.14
N ARG A 177 7.17 4.97 -18.43
CA ARG A 177 6.99 3.81 -19.34
C ARG A 177 8.31 3.08 -19.57
N LEU A 178 9.39 3.82 -19.78
CA LEU A 178 10.71 3.25 -19.95
C LEU A 178 11.18 2.55 -18.68
N ARG A 179 11.02 3.17 -17.52
CA ARG A 179 11.39 2.60 -16.22
C ARG A 179 10.60 1.34 -15.90
N LYS A 180 9.29 1.33 -16.21
CA LYS A 180 8.46 0.11 -16.09
C LYS A 180 9.01 -1.02 -16.95
N ALA A 181 9.29 -0.75 -18.22
CA ALA A 181 9.85 -1.75 -19.12
C ALA A 181 11.22 -2.27 -18.65
N GLN A 182 12.07 -1.41 -18.11
CA GLN A 182 13.36 -1.79 -17.52
C GLN A 182 13.18 -2.67 -16.28
N LEU A 183 12.24 -2.34 -15.39
CA LEU A 183 11.95 -3.17 -14.22
C LEU A 183 11.46 -4.56 -14.61
N VAL A 184 10.47 -4.65 -15.50
CA VAL A 184 9.96 -5.94 -16.00
C VAL A 184 11.10 -6.75 -16.62
N ARG A 185 11.95 -6.13 -17.45
CA ARG A 185 13.11 -6.80 -18.05
C ARG A 185 14.13 -7.29 -17.02
N SER A 186 14.38 -6.52 -15.96
CA SER A 186 15.27 -6.93 -14.87
C SER A 186 14.72 -8.16 -14.13
N LEU A 187 13.41 -8.21 -13.88
CA LEU A 187 12.75 -9.37 -13.26
C LEU A 187 12.82 -10.62 -14.17
N GLU A 188 12.65 -10.46 -15.50
CA GLU A 188 12.84 -11.56 -16.46
C GLU A 188 14.25 -12.11 -16.44
N LEU A 189 15.26 -11.22 -16.47
CA LEU A 189 16.68 -11.63 -16.44
C LEU A 189 17.04 -12.33 -15.13
N PHE A 190 16.50 -11.87 -14.00
CA PHE A 190 16.72 -12.55 -12.73
C PHE A 190 16.17 -13.97 -12.73
N LEU A 191 14.98 -14.18 -13.31
CA LEU A 191 14.41 -15.53 -13.48
C LEU A 191 15.23 -16.43 -14.42
N GLU A 192 15.81 -15.86 -15.47
CA GLU A 192 16.61 -16.65 -16.43
C GLU A 192 17.97 -17.05 -15.87
N TYR A 193 18.56 -16.27 -14.98
CA TYR A 193 19.97 -16.41 -14.57
C TYR A 193 20.19 -16.42 -13.05
N GLY A 194 19.22 -16.02 -12.25
CA GLY A 194 19.38 -15.83 -10.80
C GLY A 194 19.35 -17.13 -9.98
N ASP A 195 18.87 -18.23 -10.53
CA ASP A 195 18.76 -19.55 -9.88
C ASP A 195 19.91 -20.52 -10.28
N LYS A 196 21.01 -20.02 -10.84
CA LYS A 196 22.16 -20.86 -11.26
C LYS A 196 23.32 -20.78 -10.28
#